data_4fab1b30facfd5d0a26e5aeee26509e1
#
_entry.id   4fab1b30facfd5d0a26e5aeee26509e1
#
_cell.length_a   1.000
_cell.length_b   1.000
_cell.length_c   1.000
_cell.angle_alpha   90.00
_cell.angle_beta   90.00
_cell.angle_gamma   90.00
#
_symmetry.space_group_name_H-M   'P 1'
#
loop_
_entity.id
_entity.type
_entity.pdbx_description
1 polymer ?
#
loop_
_entity_poly.entity_id
_entity_poly.type
_entity_poly.pdbx_seq_one_letter_code
_entity_poly.pdbx_strand_id
1 'polypeptide(L)'
;VLMLLDHDMFLIDEFDIEKEIKDYDLMGCLQSRGDVKYIWPGLFVAKIESIKDKDFHFYPDSVRGEFLDTGGGTYMLLESNLDYYDTGVEYPSDYNGINLDDSELTRGFNFELHHEGKFLHFRNACGWDNQFITNDSDKTNLLFHMISDFMEAK
;
A
#
# COMPACT_ATOMS: atom_id res chain seq x y z
N VAL A 1 -10.76 -13.73 -7.23
CA VAL A 1 -9.87 -12.89 -6.43
C VAL A 1 -10.49 -11.51 -6.31
N LEU A 2 -10.37 -10.88 -5.15
CA LEU A 2 -10.65 -9.47 -4.88
C LEU A 2 -9.32 -8.73 -4.73
N MET A 3 -9.21 -7.56 -5.35
CA MET A 3 -8.09 -6.66 -5.14
C MET A 3 -8.62 -5.26 -4.85
N LEU A 4 -8.10 -4.66 -3.80
CA LEU A 4 -8.32 -3.25 -3.47
C LEU A 4 -7.00 -2.52 -3.56
N LEU A 5 -7.02 -1.38 -4.21
CA LEU A 5 -5.89 -0.44 -4.30
C LEU A 5 -6.34 0.93 -3.82
N ASP A 6 -5.49 1.61 -3.09
CA ASP A 6 -5.69 3.02 -2.81
C ASP A 6 -5.52 3.84 -4.11
N HIS A 7 -6.17 5.00 -4.16
CA HIS A 7 -6.22 5.82 -5.38
C HIS A 7 -4.87 6.49 -5.72
N ASP A 8 -3.93 6.51 -4.80
CA ASP A 8 -2.56 7.01 -4.95
C ASP A 8 -1.51 5.88 -4.98
N MET A 9 -1.97 4.65 -5.25
CA MET A 9 -1.11 3.50 -5.50
C MET A 9 -1.12 3.14 -6.99
N PHE A 10 0.07 2.98 -7.57
CA PHE A 10 0.29 2.75 -8.99
C PHE A 10 1.05 1.45 -9.22
N LEU A 11 0.54 0.63 -10.13
CA LEU A 11 1.27 -0.54 -10.60
C LEU A 11 2.38 -0.07 -11.55
N ILE A 12 3.64 -0.36 -11.21
CA ILE A 12 4.83 0.04 -11.96
C ILE A 12 5.68 -1.13 -12.44
N ASP A 13 5.24 -2.36 -12.22
CA ASP A 13 5.87 -3.57 -12.77
C ASP A 13 4.81 -4.66 -13.04
N GLU A 14 5.21 -5.74 -13.70
CA GLU A 14 4.31 -6.84 -14.03
C GLU A 14 3.74 -7.49 -12.77
N PHE A 15 2.43 -7.66 -12.75
CA PHE A 15 1.71 -8.25 -11.64
C PHE A 15 0.61 -9.20 -12.14
N ASP A 16 0.81 -10.48 -11.88
CA ASP A 16 -0.17 -11.53 -12.13
C ASP A 16 -0.83 -11.92 -10.80
N ILE A 17 -1.98 -11.34 -10.52
CA ILE A 17 -2.70 -11.50 -9.25
C ILE A 17 -3.00 -12.96 -8.91
N GLU A 18 -3.31 -13.80 -9.91
CA GLU A 18 -3.64 -15.21 -9.66
C GLU A 18 -2.40 -16.02 -9.29
N LYS A 19 -1.28 -15.70 -9.93
CA LYS A 19 0.01 -16.31 -9.63
C LYS A 19 0.52 -15.90 -8.24
N GLU A 20 0.45 -14.62 -7.93
CA GLU A 20 0.98 -14.07 -6.68
C GLU A 20 0.22 -14.57 -5.45
N ILE A 21 -1.11 -14.68 -5.53
CA ILE A 21 -1.93 -15.14 -4.40
C ILE A 21 -2.12 -16.67 -4.35
N LYS A 22 -1.51 -17.41 -5.29
CA LYS A 22 -1.79 -18.84 -5.47
C LYS A 22 -1.73 -19.66 -4.18
N ASP A 23 -0.70 -19.42 -3.38
CA ASP A 23 -0.40 -20.21 -2.17
C ASP A 23 -0.91 -19.55 -0.88
N TYR A 24 -1.61 -18.41 -0.97
CA TYR A 24 -2.13 -17.64 0.15
C TYR A 24 -3.61 -17.37 0.02
N ASP A 25 -4.28 -17.09 1.13
CA ASP A 25 -5.66 -16.63 1.19
C ASP A 25 -5.77 -15.12 1.06
N LEU A 26 -4.76 -14.43 1.64
CA LEU A 26 -4.66 -12.98 1.73
C LEU A 26 -3.25 -12.52 1.30
N MET A 27 -3.19 -11.31 0.77
CA MET A 27 -1.94 -10.62 0.49
C MET A 27 -2.15 -9.12 0.72
N GLY A 28 -1.18 -8.47 1.34
CA GLY A 28 -1.24 -7.04 1.60
C GLY A 28 -0.15 -6.56 2.52
N CYS A 29 -0.05 -5.24 2.68
CA CYS A 29 0.93 -4.64 3.57
C CYS A 29 0.49 -4.76 5.03
N LEU A 30 1.26 -5.50 5.82
CA LEU A 30 1.00 -5.64 7.25
C LEU A 30 1.42 -4.39 8.01
N GLN A 31 0.54 -3.94 8.88
CA GLN A 31 0.82 -2.96 9.92
C GLN A 31 0.70 -3.58 11.30
N SER A 32 1.37 -2.99 12.28
CA SER A 32 1.32 -3.44 13.68
C SER A 32 1.13 -2.27 14.63
N ARG A 33 0.33 -2.48 15.67
CA ARG A 33 0.24 -1.61 16.82
C ARG A 33 0.31 -2.49 18.06
N GLY A 34 1.37 -2.34 18.85
CA GLY A 34 1.65 -3.30 19.91
C GLY A 34 1.72 -4.74 19.37
N ASP A 35 0.95 -5.64 19.95
CA ASP A 35 0.88 -7.04 19.52
C ASP A 35 -0.20 -7.32 18.47
N VAL A 36 -0.94 -6.30 18.04
CA VAL A 36 -2.01 -6.46 17.06
C VAL A 36 -1.49 -6.18 15.67
N LYS A 37 -1.68 -7.14 14.77
CA LYS A 37 -1.39 -7.02 13.34
C LYS A 37 -2.69 -6.85 12.57
N TYR A 38 -2.63 -6.06 11.51
CA TYR A 38 -3.74 -5.84 10.58
C TYR A 38 -3.19 -5.52 9.18
N ILE A 39 -4.03 -5.65 8.16
CA ILE A 39 -3.63 -5.34 6.78
C ILE A 39 -4.10 -3.92 6.44
N TRP A 40 -3.16 -3.10 6.01
CA TRP A 40 -3.49 -1.79 5.44
C TRP A 40 -4.22 -1.96 4.10
N PRO A 41 -5.38 -1.30 3.91
CA PRO A 41 -6.23 -1.55 2.74
C PRO A 41 -5.72 -0.93 1.44
N GLY A 42 -4.64 -0.15 1.48
CA GLY A 42 -4.07 0.49 0.29
C GLY A 42 -3.54 -0.52 -0.75
N LEU A 43 -3.13 -1.70 -0.30
CA LEU A 43 -2.90 -2.87 -1.13
C LEU A 43 -3.44 -4.09 -0.39
N PHE A 44 -4.61 -4.54 -0.80
CA PHE A 44 -5.27 -5.71 -0.22
C PHE A 44 -5.74 -6.64 -1.31
N VAL A 45 -5.31 -7.89 -1.27
CA VAL A 45 -5.72 -8.94 -2.20
C VAL A 45 -6.23 -10.13 -1.40
N ALA A 46 -7.35 -10.72 -1.82
CA ALA A 46 -7.93 -11.87 -1.15
C ALA A 46 -8.60 -12.85 -2.11
N LYS A 47 -8.52 -14.13 -1.80
CA LYS A 47 -9.42 -15.12 -2.37
C LYS A 47 -10.81 -14.94 -1.78
N ILE A 48 -11.80 -14.63 -2.60
CA ILE A 48 -13.17 -14.36 -2.15
C ILE A 48 -13.72 -15.55 -1.33
N GLU A 49 -13.45 -16.76 -1.76
CA GLU A 49 -13.90 -17.97 -1.07
C GLU A 49 -13.35 -18.10 0.35
N SER A 50 -12.15 -17.57 0.60
CA SER A 50 -11.52 -17.63 1.93
C SER A 50 -12.08 -16.57 2.89
N ILE A 51 -12.63 -15.47 2.36
CA ILE A 51 -13.09 -14.33 3.19
C ILE A 51 -14.62 -14.14 3.23
N LYS A 52 -15.39 -14.73 2.33
CA LYS A 52 -16.84 -14.46 2.14
C LYS A 52 -17.69 -14.66 3.39
N ASP A 53 -17.29 -15.59 4.28
CA ASP A 53 -18.00 -15.94 5.51
C ASP A 53 -17.29 -15.42 6.77
N LYS A 54 -16.31 -14.51 6.59
CA LYS A 54 -15.57 -13.89 7.69
C LYS A 54 -16.16 -12.54 8.05
N ASP A 55 -16.16 -12.25 9.32
CA ASP A 55 -16.51 -10.94 9.83
C ASP A 55 -15.26 -10.07 9.87
N PHE A 56 -15.26 -8.98 9.11
CA PHE A 56 -14.17 -8.00 9.07
C PHE A 56 -14.65 -6.69 8.44
N HIS A 57 -13.88 -5.63 8.63
CA HIS A 57 -14.12 -4.33 8.01
C HIS A 57 -12.82 -3.55 7.81
N PHE A 58 -12.86 -2.50 7.00
CA PHE A 58 -11.72 -1.65 6.74
C PHE A 58 -11.70 -0.35 7.57
N TYR A 59 -12.64 -0.17 8.48
CA TYR A 59 -12.65 1.00 9.36
C TYR A 59 -11.57 0.89 10.44
N PRO A 60 -11.15 2.04 11.01
CA PRO A 60 -10.37 2.05 12.25
C PRO A 60 -11.05 1.25 13.35
N ASP A 61 -10.24 0.64 14.20
CA ASP A 61 -10.74 -0.16 15.32
C ASP A 61 -9.87 0.05 16.58
N SER A 62 -10.36 -0.42 17.72
CA SER A 62 -9.61 -0.43 18.96
C SER A 62 -9.59 -1.83 19.54
N VAL A 63 -8.42 -2.44 19.51
CA VAL A 63 -8.21 -3.84 19.88
C VAL A 63 -7.13 -3.96 20.94
N ARG A 64 -7.43 -4.62 22.05
CA ARG A 64 -6.47 -4.87 23.15
C ARG A 64 -5.80 -3.58 23.69
N GLY A 65 -6.52 -2.45 23.61
CA GLY A 65 -6.00 -1.14 24.04
C GLY A 65 -5.20 -0.37 23.01
N GLU A 66 -4.97 -0.94 21.85
CA GLU A 66 -4.32 -0.28 20.72
C GLU A 66 -5.36 0.32 19.78
N PHE A 67 -5.10 1.53 19.29
CA PHE A 67 -5.89 2.13 18.23
C PHE A 67 -5.29 1.74 16.87
N LEU A 68 -6.08 1.06 16.07
CA LEU A 68 -5.75 0.67 14.70
C LEU A 68 -6.40 1.66 13.74
N ASP A 69 -5.64 2.18 12.83
CA ASP A 69 -6.15 3.13 11.82
C ASP A 69 -6.96 2.42 10.70
N THR A 70 -7.04 3.03 9.53
CA THR A 70 -7.74 2.47 8.38
C THR A 70 -7.24 1.05 8.07
N GLY A 71 -8.15 0.10 7.99
CA GLY A 71 -7.86 -1.32 7.84
C GLY A 71 -7.84 -2.08 9.18
N GLY A 72 -7.98 -1.37 10.31
CA GLY A 72 -7.90 -1.97 11.64
C GLY A 72 -8.73 -3.23 11.81
N GLY A 73 -9.97 -3.24 11.31
CA GLY A 73 -10.85 -4.41 11.40
C GLY A 73 -10.38 -5.65 10.62
N THR A 74 -9.35 -5.56 9.79
CA THR A 74 -8.78 -6.72 9.10
C THR A 74 -7.98 -7.63 10.03
N TYR A 75 -7.68 -7.20 11.27
CA TYR A 75 -7.04 -8.07 12.26
C TYR A 75 -7.81 -9.38 12.45
N MET A 76 -9.15 -9.34 12.35
CA MET A 76 -10.01 -10.51 12.47
C MET A 76 -9.73 -11.57 11.39
N LEU A 77 -9.34 -11.14 10.18
CA LEU A 77 -8.92 -12.05 9.13
C LEU A 77 -7.61 -12.76 9.50
N LEU A 78 -6.64 -12.00 10.02
CA LEU A 78 -5.34 -12.56 10.42
C LEU A 78 -5.47 -13.53 11.62
N GLU A 79 -6.41 -13.29 12.53
CA GLU A 79 -6.72 -14.20 13.65
C GLU A 79 -7.54 -15.43 13.23
N SER A 80 -8.06 -15.47 12.01
CA SER A 80 -8.93 -16.57 11.55
C SER A 80 -8.19 -17.74 10.88
N ASN A 81 -6.89 -17.88 11.09
CA ASN A 81 -6.02 -18.92 10.53
C ASN A 81 -6.02 -18.97 8.99
N LEU A 82 -6.11 -17.84 8.35
CA LEU A 82 -5.89 -17.70 6.90
C LEU A 82 -4.39 -17.59 6.63
N ASP A 83 -3.94 -18.22 5.55
CA ASP A 83 -2.59 -18.05 5.06
C ASP A 83 -2.46 -16.68 4.40
N TYR A 84 -1.47 -15.89 4.83
CA TYR A 84 -1.27 -14.56 4.29
C TYR A 84 0.17 -14.29 3.86
N TYR A 85 0.31 -13.44 2.88
CA TYR A 85 1.58 -12.90 2.41
C TYR A 85 1.68 -11.41 2.73
N ASP A 86 2.73 -11.04 3.45
CA ASP A 86 3.07 -9.64 3.70
C ASP A 86 3.85 -9.09 2.51
N THR A 87 3.27 -8.12 1.83
CA THR A 87 3.91 -7.48 0.67
C THR A 87 5.09 -6.61 1.06
N GLY A 88 5.22 -6.31 2.33
CA GLY A 88 6.24 -5.39 2.83
C GLY A 88 6.08 -3.97 2.31
N VAL A 89 6.96 -3.10 2.78
CA VAL A 89 7.09 -1.73 2.30
C VAL A 89 8.56 -1.34 2.30
N GLU A 90 9.01 -0.71 1.23
CA GLU A 90 10.34 -0.15 1.08
C GLU A 90 10.23 1.36 0.85
N TYR A 91 11.18 2.11 1.37
CA TYR A 91 11.26 3.57 1.23
C TYR A 91 12.45 3.90 0.34
N PRO A 92 12.24 4.09 -0.97
CA PRO A 92 13.33 4.44 -1.86
C PRO A 92 13.80 5.88 -1.59
N SER A 93 15.10 6.07 -1.50
CA SER A 93 15.73 7.39 -1.38
C SER A 93 16.15 7.99 -2.71
N ASP A 94 16.11 7.20 -3.78
CA ASP A 94 16.52 7.61 -5.14
C ASP A 94 15.63 6.96 -6.20
N TYR A 95 15.38 7.71 -7.26
CA TYR A 95 14.79 7.20 -8.48
C TYR A 95 15.53 7.79 -9.69
N ASN A 96 16.27 6.97 -10.41
CA ASN A 96 17.03 7.35 -11.60
C ASN A 96 17.92 8.61 -11.37
N GLY A 97 18.56 8.71 -10.19
CA GLY A 97 19.39 9.83 -9.79
C GLY A 97 18.64 11.04 -9.24
N ILE A 98 17.32 10.93 -9.07
CA ILE A 98 16.50 11.92 -8.38
C ILE A 98 16.46 11.55 -6.89
N ASN A 99 17.00 12.42 -6.05
CA ASN A 99 16.92 12.23 -4.59
C ASN A 99 15.49 12.40 -4.10
N LEU A 100 14.84 11.32 -3.69
CA LEU A 100 13.48 11.32 -3.18
C LEU A 100 13.39 11.78 -1.72
N ASP A 101 14.51 11.83 -0.99
CA ASP A 101 14.59 12.40 0.35
C ASP A 101 14.73 13.92 0.32
N ASP A 102 14.99 14.51 -0.85
CA ASP A 102 15.09 15.95 -0.99
C ASP A 102 13.75 16.61 -0.76
N SER A 103 13.71 17.45 0.25
CA SER A 103 12.51 18.10 0.74
C SER A 103 11.82 19.05 -0.24
N GLU A 104 12.52 19.55 -1.29
CA GLU A 104 11.90 20.45 -2.27
C GLU A 104 11.00 19.71 -3.25
N LEU A 105 11.39 18.51 -3.69
CA LEU A 105 10.58 17.69 -4.59
C LEU A 105 9.52 16.89 -3.82
N THR A 106 9.88 16.34 -2.70
CA THR A 106 8.99 15.45 -1.96
C THR A 106 8.26 16.13 -0.84
N ARG A 107 8.80 17.20 -0.25
CA ARG A 107 8.22 18.03 0.82
C ARG A 107 7.50 17.23 1.92
N GLY A 108 8.14 16.15 2.35
CA GLY A 108 7.58 15.24 3.33
C GLY A 108 6.65 14.17 2.77
N PHE A 109 6.48 14.09 1.45
CA PHE A 109 5.86 12.91 0.83
C PHE A 109 6.90 11.83 0.73
N ASN A 110 6.57 10.69 1.27
CA ASN A 110 7.40 9.52 1.11
C ASN A 110 6.84 8.71 -0.06
N PHE A 111 7.72 8.33 -0.96
CA PHE A 111 7.43 7.28 -1.91
C PHE A 111 7.63 5.95 -1.20
N GLU A 112 6.65 5.09 -1.32
CA GLU A 112 6.70 3.74 -0.77
C GLU A 112 6.62 2.76 -1.93
N LEU A 113 7.48 1.76 -1.91
CA LEU A 113 7.38 0.62 -2.81
C LEU A 113 6.82 -0.57 -2.05
N HIS A 114 5.83 -1.21 -2.62
CA HIS A 114 5.21 -2.40 -2.05
C HIS A 114 5.42 -3.59 -2.99
N HIS A 115 5.41 -4.79 -2.40
CA HIS A 115 5.49 -6.04 -3.12
C HIS A 115 6.69 -6.09 -4.06
N GLU A 116 7.90 -6.03 -3.49
CA GLU A 116 9.16 -6.09 -4.25
C GLU A 116 9.28 -5.02 -5.34
N GLY A 117 8.72 -3.85 -5.09
CA GLY A 117 8.77 -2.71 -6.02
C GLY A 117 7.75 -2.73 -7.13
N LYS A 118 6.77 -3.65 -7.13
CA LYS A 118 5.74 -3.71 -8.17
C LYS A 118 4.70 -2.60 -8.07
N PHE A 119 4.48 -2.07 -6.87
CA PHE A 119 3.55 -0.98 -6.65
C PHE A 119 4.26 0.21 -6.02
N LEU A 120 4.04 1.38 -6.61
CA LEU A 120 4.45 2.66 -6.09
C LEU A 120 3.28 3.31 -5.37
N HIS A 121 3.43 3.60 -4.08
CA HIS A 121 2.50 4.37 -3.30
C HIS A 121 3.01 5.79 -3.12
N PHE A 122 2.18 6.74 -3.46
CA PHE A 122 2.45 8.16 -3.30
C PHE A 122 1.84 8.67 -1.99
N ARG A 123 2.47 8.35 -0.88
CA ARG A 123 1.97 8.62 0.46
C ARG A 123 1.60 10.09 0.63
N ASN A 124 0.43 10.34 1.24
CA ASN A 124 -0.12 11.68 1.49
C ASN A 124 -0.49 12.50 0.23
N ALA A 125 -0.60 11.88 -0.94
CA ALA A 125 -1.06 12.58 -2.15
C ALA A 125 -2.50 13.10 -2.01
N CYS A 126 -3.31 12.51 -1.14
CA CYS A 126 -4.70 12.89 -0.91
C CYS A 126 -4.91 14.12 -0.01
N GLY A 127 -3.84 14.77 0.45
CA GLY A 127 -3.94 16.06 1.14
C GLY A 127 -4.62 16.03 2.51
N TRP A 128 -4.50 14.95 3.25
CA TRP A 128 -4.98 14.88 4.64
C TRP A 128 -4.35 15.93 5.53
N ASP A 129 -3.13 16.35 5.20
CA ASP A 129 -2.43 17.44 5.84
C ASP A 129 -2.28 18.59 4.84
N ASN A 130 -3.16 19.57 4.92
CA ASN A 130 -3.15 20.78 4.08
C ASN A 130 -1.82 21.58 4.16
N GLN A 131 -0.94 21.24 5.07
CA GLN A 131 0.38 21.88 5.20
C GLN A 131 1.32 21.50 4.04
N PHE A 132 1.03 20.41 3.32
CA PHE A 132 1.89 19.85 2.29
C PHE A 132 1.37 20.01 0.86
N ILE A 133 0.16 20.51 0.67
CA ILE A 133 -0.36 20.84 -0.68
C ILE A 133 0.29 22.15 -1.12
N THR A 134 1.49 22.05 -1.60
CA THR A 134 2.10 23.12 -2.35
C THR A 134 2.08 22.72 -3.82
N ASN A 135 1.87 23.71 -4.65
CA ASN A 135 1.77 23.70 -6.10
C ASN A 135 2.58 22.59 -6.79
N ASP A 136 1.90 21.48 -7.14
CA ASP A 136 2.52 20.17 -7.31
C ASP A 136 2.80 19.78 -8.74
N SER A 137 3.09 20.77 -9.62
CA SER A 137 3.48 20.45 -10.99
C SER A 137 4.70 19.51 -11.03
N ASP A 138 5.68 19.72 -10.14
CA ASP A 138 6.93 18.98 -10.17
C ASP A 138 6.77 17.55 -9.66
N LYS A 139 5.93 17.34 -8.62
CA LYS A 139 5.60 16.00 -8.11
C LYS A 139 4.76 15.24 -9.09
N THR A 140 3.75 15.89 -9.67
CA THR A 140 2.92 15.29 -10.69
C THR A 140 3.76 14.90 -11.90
N ASN A 141 4.69 15.75 -12.32
CA ASN A 141 5.61 15.44 -13.40
C ASN A 141 6.54 14.27 -13.05
N LEU A 142 7.09 14.23 -11.82
CA LEU A 142 7.90 13.11 -11.37
C LEU A 142 7.11 11.81 -11.40
N LEU A 143 5.89 11.79 -10.86
CA LEU A 143 5.02 10.63 -10.88
C LEU A 143 4.72 10.17 -12.32
N PHE A 144 4.40 11.11 -13.22
CA PHE A 144 4.19 10.79 -14.63
C PHE A 144 5.44 10.22 -15.29
N HIS A 145 6.61 10.73 -14.97
CA HIS A 145 7.87 10.17 -15.46
C HIS A 145 8.07 8.73 -14.98
N MET A 146 7.89 8.47 -13.69
CA MET A 146 8.02 7.12 -13.13
C MET A 146 7.07 6.14 -13.80
N ILE A 147 5.81 6.51 -14.01
CA ILE A 147 4.81 5.68 -14.69
C ILE A 147 5.16 5.52 -16.19
N SER A 148 5.59 6.58 -16.85
CA SER A 148 5.96 6.55 -18.28
C SER A 148 7.16 5.65 -18.52
N ASP A 149 8.20 5.74 -17.68
CA ASP A 149 9.37 4.89 -17.77
C ASP A 149 9.00 3.41 -17.66
N PHE A 150 8.06 3.08 -16.78
CA PHE A 150 7.52 1.73 -16.70
C PHE A 150 6.77 1.30 -17.96
N MET A 151 5.96 2.19 -18.53
CA MET A 151 5.18 1.89 -19.74
C MET A 151 6.06 1.77 -20.99
N GLU A 152 7.18 2.48 -21.05
CA GLU A 152 8.13 2.45 -22.18
C GLU A 152 9.13 1.28 -22.09
N ALA A 153 9.35 0.73 -20.90
CA ALA A 153 10.22 -0.43 -20.69
C ALA A 153 9.62 -1.76 -21.18
N LYS A 154 8.37 -1.74 -21.64
CA LYS A 154 7.63 -2.89 -22.22
C LYS A 154 7.58 -2.80 -23.73
#